data_79f86a6bb7ef0e1b7986431d0ffcf2c3
#
_entry.id   79f86a6bb7ef0e1b7986431d0ffcf2c3
#
_cell.length_a   1.000
_cell.length_b   1.000
_cell.length_c   1.000
_cell.angle_alpha   90.00
_cell.angle_beta   90.00
_cell.angle_gamma   90.00
#
_symmetry.space_group_name_H-M   'P 1'
#
loop_
_entity.id
_entity.type
_entity.pdbx_description
1 polymer ?
#
loop_
_entity_poly.entity_id
_entity_poly.type
_entity_poly.pdbx_seq_one_letter_code
_entity_poly.pdbx_strand_id
1 'polypeptide(L)'
;MDLGTTNTLICAKGKGVVLNMPSILALGRKDEKIVGVGKKAKEMLGKTPQNIVVVRPLLNGVIADFDATEKMIEYFLSQVQPYRRLVGPKLVIGVPSRATKVEKKAVVDIATRLGARQVHLVHEPVAAVVGANLPISEPLGNMIVDIGGGTSEAAITSLDGVVISRHIRIAGDEMDQAIILYLKENHNLFIGEQMAERIKTNIGCAHPPSRNEKMKVRGRDLSTGFPNEIEIDSEELNTILSPIVSTICEMIESTLEESPPELAGDIMERGIYLTGGGACLEGFDKYVSERVHLPVNLTPEPLLSVVLGVGKLLEDRELLSIMETGPDLE
;
A
#
# COMPACT_ATOMS: atom_id res chain seq x y z
N MET A 1 -9.07 -9.27 3.82
CA MET A 1 -7.89 -9.33 2.92
C MET A 1 -7.63 -7.93 2.43
N ASP A 2 -6.40 -7.52 2.43
CA ASP A 2 -5.90 -6.28 1.84
C ASP A 2 -5.08 -6.64 0.60
N LEU A 3 -5.49 -6.15 -0.57
CA LEU A 3 -4.88 -6.45 -1.88
C LEU A 3 -4.01 -5.29 -2.34
N GLY A 4 -2.97 -4.98 -1.60
CA GLY A 4 -2.08 -3.88 -1.92
C GLY A 4 -1.15 -4.14 -3.13
N THR A 5 -0.75 -3.07 -3.82
CA THR A 5 0.19 -3.10 -4.96
C THR A 5 1.51 -3.78 -4.61
N THR A 6 2.07 -3.48 -3.44
CA THR A 6 3.36 -4.02 -2.99
C THR A 6 3.20 -5.32 -2.21
N ASN A 7 2.24 -5.39 -1.30
CA ASN A 7 2.00 -6.56 -0.44
C ASN A 7 0.51 -6.88 -0.38
N THR A 8 0.21 -8.17 -0.36
CA THR A 8 -1.11 -8.72 -0.02
C THR A 8 -1.08 -9.23 1.40
N LEU A 9 -2.04 -8.80 2.23
CA LEU A 9 -2.17 -9.21 3.62
C LEU A 9 -3.51 -9.92 3.86
N ILE A 10 -3.48 -10.96 4.70
CA ILE A 10 -4.69 -11.70 5.07
C ILE A 10 -4.77 -11.77 6.60
N CYS A 11 -5.91 -11.31 7.12
CA CYS A 11 -6.30 -11.53 8.50
C CYS A 11 -7.33 -12.66 8.56
N ALA A 12 -7.18 -13.58 9.48
CA ALA A 12 -8.14 -14.67 9.70
C ALA A 12 -8.84 -14.48 11.06
N LYS A 13 -10.16 -14.69 11.08
CA LYS A 13 -10.98 -14.55 12.29
C LYS A 13 -10.40 -15.33 13.46
N GLY A 14 -10.17 -14.64 14.58
CA GLY A 14 -9.61 -15.20 15.82
C GLY A 14 -8.12 -15.58 15.76
N LYS A 15 -7.41 -15.25 14.65
CA LYS A 15 -5.98 -15.57 14.49
C LYS A 15 -5.11 -14.34 14.16
N GLY A 16 -5.73 -13.18 13.93
CA GLY A 16 -5.02 -11.99 13.49
C GLY A 16 -4.45 -12.11 12.08
N VAL A 17 -3.37 -11.39 11.79
CA VAL A 17 -2.70 -11.41 10.49
C VAL A 17 -1.96 -12.74 10.31
N VAL A 18 -2.39 -13.52 9.32
CA VAL A 18 -1.87 -14.87 9.03
C VAL A 18 -1.01 -14.94 7.78
N LEU A 19 -1.05 -13.88 6.94
CA LEU A 19 -0.24 -13.78 5.74
C LEU A 19 0.13 -12.31 5.49
N ASN A 20 1.41 -12.08 5.18
CA ASN A 20 1.95 -10.83 4.66
C ASN A 20 3.00 -11.20 3.61
N MET A 21 2.65 -11.04 2.35
CA MET A 21 3.47 -11.47 1.22
C MET A 21 3.50 -10.41 0.13
N PRO A 22 4.64 -10.21 -0.55
CA PRO A 22 4.72 -9.37 -1.74
C PRO A 22 3.71 -9.79 -2.81
N SER A 23 3.04 -8.80 -3.42
CA SER A 23 2.07 -9.00 -4.51
C SER A 23 2.78 -9.18 -5.85
N ILE A 24 3.49 -10.30 -5.99
CA ILE A 24 4.36 -10.57 -7.14
C ILE A 24 4.42 -12.06 -7.46
N LEU A 25 4.50 -12.38 -8.75
CA LEU A 25 4.56 -13.73 -9.29
C LEU A 25 5.77 -13.90 -10.22
N ALA A 26 6.37 -15.08 -10.22
CA ALA A 26 7.29 -15.52 -11.27
C ALA A 26 6.62 -16.65 -12.06
N LEU A 27 6.50 -16.48 -13.36
CA LEU A 27 5.83 -17.40 -14.28
C LEU A 27 6.79 -17.89 -15.36
N GLY A 28 6.63 -19.14 -15.78
CA GLY A 28 7.27 -19.67 -16.97
C GLY A 28 6.68 -18.98 -18.21
N ARG A 29 7.53 -18.38 -19.06
CA ARG A 29 7.10 -17.58 -20.22
C ARG A 29 6.31 -18.38 -21.28
N LYS A 30 6.53 -19.70 -21.38
CA LYS A 30 5.90 -20.55 -22.39
C LYS A 30 4.64 -21.26 -21.90
N ASP A 31 4.66 -21.70 -20.66
CA ASP A 31 3.62 -22.57 -20.07
C ASP A 31 2.85 -21.90 -18.95
N GLU A 32 3.18 -20.63 -18.64
CA GLU A 32 2.58 -19.81 -17.57
C GLU A 32 2.49 -20.49 -16.22
N LYS A 33 3.31 -21.51 -16.00
CA LYS A 33 3.37 -22.20 -14.70
C LYS A 33 4.01 -21.32 -13.65
N ILE A 34 3.47 -21.39 -12.46
CA ILE A 34 3.99 -20.67 -11.29
C ILE A 34 5.37 -21.27 -10.91
N VAL A 35 6.39 -20.43 -10.99
CA VAL A 35 7.77 -20.73 -10.55
C VAL A 35 7.99 -20.23 -9.11
N GLY A 36 7.37 -19.12 -8.76
CA GLY A 36 7.43 -18.54 -7.43
C GLY A 36 6.31 -17.53 -7.19
N VAL A 37 5.95 -17.33 -5.91
CA VAL A 37 4.96 -16.33 -5.47
C VAL A 37 5.50 -15.61 -4.24
N GLY A 38 5.15 -14.35 -4.08
CA GLY A 38 5.49 -13.57 -2.91
C GLY A 38 7.00 -13.40 -2.73
N LYS A 39 7.53 -13.69 -1.56
CA LYS A 39 8.98 -13.54 -1.24
C LYS A 39 9.87 -14.23 -2.26
N LYS A 40 9.51 -15.47 -2.66
CA LYS A 40 10.28 -16.24 -3.64
C LYS A 40 10.33 -15.56 -5.01
N ALA A 41 9.23 -14.99 -5.48
CA ALA A 41 9.20 -14.25 -6.73
C ALA A 41 9.95 -12.91 -6.61
N LYS A 42 9.84 -12.21 -5.47
CA LYS A 42 10.58 -10.96 -5.20
C LYS A 42 12.10 -11.17 -5.25
N GLU A 43 12.61 -12.28 -4.70
CA GLU A 43 14.04 -12.65 -4.77
C GLU A 43 14.52 -12.88 -6.20
N MET A 44 13.63 -13.27 -7.12
CA MET A 44 13.92 -13.52 -8.53
C MET A 44 13.93 -12.24 -9.38
N LEU A 45 13.38 -11.14 -8.88
CA LEU A 45 13.27 -9.87 -9.63
C LEU A 45 14.65 -9.37 -10.06
N GLY A 46 14.81 -9.11 -11.37
CA GLY A 46 16.08 -8.69 -11.95
C GLY A 46 17.14 -9.79 -12.11
N LYS A 47 16.82 -11.05 -11.75
CA LYS A 47 17.76 -12.19 -11.78
C LYS A 47 17.25 -13.37 -12.62
N THR A 48 16.13 -13.21 -13.32
CA THR A 48 15.50 -14.32 -14.07
C THR A 48 16.16 -14.55 -15.42
N PRO A 49 16.32 -15.83 -15.84
CA PRO A 49 16.65 -16.15 -17.23
C PRO A 49 15.47 -15.82 -18.16
N GLN A 50 15.72 -15.84 -19.49
CA GLN A 50 14.74 -15.43 -20.49
C GLN A 50 13.42 -16.23 -20.51
N ASN A 51 13.41 -17.44 -19.98
CA ASN A 51 12.25 -18.33 -19.92
C ASN A 51 11.34 -18.08 -18.70
N ILE A 52 11.72 -17.17 -17.77
CA ILE A 52 10.93 -16.78 -16.62
C ILE A 52 10.63 -15.30 -16.68
N VAL A 53 9.38 -14.93 -16.42
CA VAL A 53 8.93 -13.54 -16.29
C VAL A 53 8.42 -13.30 -14.86
N VAL A 54 8.81 -12.17 -14.29
CA VAL A 54 8.26 -11.71 -13.01
C VAL A 54 7.19 -10.68 -13.30
N VAL A 55 6.00 -10.87 -12.71
CA VAL A 55 4.80 -10.07 -12.95
C VAL A 55 4.31 -9.47 -11.65
N ARG A 56 3.94 -8.19 -11.67
CA ARG A 56 3.17 -7.51 -10.62
C ARG A 56 1.72 -7.45 -11.07
N PRO A 57 0.83 -8.30 -10.53
CA PRO A 57 -0.56 -8.38 -11.01
C PRO A 57 -1.43 -7.22 -10.57
N LEU A 58 -0.98 -6.48 -9.54
CA LEU A 58 -1.64 -5.28 -9.02
C LEU A 58 -0.76 -4.06 -9.32
N LEU A 59 -1.34 -3.02 -9.89
CA LEU A 59 -0.67 -1.74 -10.16
C LEU A 59 -1.59 -0.61 -9.67
N ASN A 60 -1.01 0.35 -8.96
CA ASN A 60 -1.74 1.55 -8.51
C ASN A 60 -3.06 1.22 -7.77
N GLY A 61 -3.03 0.21 -6.90
CA GLY A 61 -4.18 -0.21 -6.09
C GLY A 61 -5.24 -1.02 -6.83
N VAL A 62 -5.05 -1.36 -8.12
CA VAL A 62 -6.04 -2.07 -8.92
C VAL A 62 -5.48 -3.30 -9.63
N ILE A 63 -6.36 -4.20 -10.05
CA ILE A 63 -6.01 -5.40 -10.81
C ILE A 63 -5.58 -5.00 -12.23
N ALA A 64 -4.31 -5.19 -12.56
CA ALA A 64 -3.74 -4.95 -13.87
C ALA A 64 -3.71 -6.22 -14.74
N ASP A 65 -3.54 -7.37 -14.10
CA ASP A 65 -3.55 -8.70 -14.73
C ASP A 65 -4.46 -9.63 -13.94
N PHE A 66 -5.63 -9.94 -14.54
CA PHE A 66 -6.67 -10.74 -13.88
C PHE A 66 -6.21 -12.17 -13.58
N ASP A 67 -5.62 -12.85 -14.58
CA ASP A 67 -5.22 -14.26 -14.46
C ASP A 67 -4.03 -14.41 -13.48
N ALA A 68 -3.07 -13.49 -13.53
CA ALA A 68 -1.97 -13.47 -12.59
C ALA A 68 -2.45 -13.17 -11.15
N THR A 69 -3.44 -12.26 -10.98
CA THR A 69 -4.05 -11.97 -9.69
C THR A 69 -4.78 -13.19 -9.14
N GLU A 70 -5.58 -13.88 -9.96
CA GLU A 70 -6.29 -15.09 -9.58
C GLU A 70 -5.30 -16.17 -9.09
N LYS A 71 -4.25 -16.46 -9.87
CA LYS A 71 -3.19 -17.42 -9.50
C LYS A 71 -2.50 -17.03 -8.19
N MET A 72 -2.23 -15.75 -7.97
CA MET A 72 -1.59 -15.24 -6.75
C MET A 72 -2.48 -15.42 -5.53
N ILE A 73 -3.75 -15.02 -5.61
CA ILE A 73 -4.71 -15.12 -4.51
C ILE A 73 -4.99 -16.59 -4.19
N GLU A 74 -5.13 -17.46 -5.22
CA GLU A 74 -5.28 -18.91 -5.03
C GLU A 74 -4.12 -19.48 -4.20
N TYR A 75 -2.89 -19.12 -4.56
CA TYR A 75 -1.72 -19.54 -3.81
C TYR A 75 -1.77 -19.05 -2.36
N PHE A 76 -2.07 -17.76 -2.12
CA PHE A 76 -2.14 -17.20 -0.78
C PHE A 76 -3.25 -17.85 0.08
N LEU A 77 -4.43 -18.05 -0.49
CA LEU A 77 -5.52 -18.74 0.21
C LEU A 77 -5.15 -20.18 0.55
N SER A 78 -4.42 -20.89 -0.31
CA SER A 78 -3.96 -22.25 -0.05
C SER A 78 -3.00 -22.32 1.15
N GLN A 79 -2.18 -21.28 1.39
CA GLN A 79 -1.28 -21.19 2.54
C GLN A 79 -2.05 -20.95 3.85
N VAL A 80 -3.15 -20.21 3.79
CA VAL A 80 -3.97 -19.86 4.98
C VAL A 80 -4.95 -20.97 5.32
N GLN A 81 -5.51 -21.65 4.31
CA GLN A 81 -6.47 -22.73 4.44
C GLN A 81 -6.01 -23.98 3.65
N PRO A 82 -5.06 -24.75 4.17
CA PRO A 82 -4.51 -25.90 3.45
C PRO A 82 -5.52 -27.02 3.19
N TYR A 83 -6.63 -27.05 3.94
CA TYR A 83 -7.72 -28.00 3.73
C TYR A 83 -8.91 -27.27 3.12
N ARG A 84 -9.31 -27.64 1.88
CA ARG A 84 -10.57 -27.20 1.28
C ARG A 84 -11.73 -27.63 2.20
N ARG A 85 -12.34 -26.64 2.87
CA ARG A 85 -13.58 -26.89 3.61
C ARG A 85 -14.69 -27.13 2.59
N LEU A 86 -15.66 -27.99 2.95
CA LEU A 86 -16.88 -28.25 2.16
C LEU A 86 -17.67 -26.94 1.86
N VAL A 87 -17.47 -25.93 2.67
CA VAL A 87 -18.08 -24.59 2.52
C VAL A 87 -16.97 -23.56 2.33
N GLY A 88 -17.03 -22.80 1.24
CA GLY A 88 -16.07 -21.73 0.92
C GLY A 88 -15.99 -20.64 1.99
N PRO A 89 -14.90 -19.87 2.03
CA PRO A 89 -14.70 -18.80 3.01
C PRO A 89 -15.66 -17.63 2.77
N LYS A 90 -15.94 -16.88 3.84
CA LYS A 90 -16.43 -15.50 3.76
C LYS A 90 -15.22 -14.58 3.68
N LEU A 91 -15.17 -13.70 2.69
CA LEU A 91 -14.09 -12.75 2.48
C LEU A 91 -14.59 -11.32 2.66
N VAL A 92 -13.83 -10.52 3.37
CA VAL A 92 -13.93 -9.05 3.39
C VAL A 92 -12.65 -8.53 2.76
N ILE A 93 -12.78 -7.67 1.75
CA ILE A 93 -11.63 -7.20 0.94
C ILE A 93 -11.63 -5.67 0.94
N GLY A 94 -10.48 -5.08 1.27
CA GLY A 94 -10.24 -3.65 1.11
C GLY A 94 -10.18 -3.28 -0.36
N VAL A 95 -10.78 -2.15 -0.72
CA VAL A 95 -10.69 -1.54 -2.05
C VAL A 95 -10.49 -0.03 -1.91
N PRO A 96 -9.73 0.62 -2.80
CA PRO A 96 -9.60 2.08 -2.79
C PRO A 96 -10.98 2.76 -2.83
N SER A 97 -11.13 3.93 -2.17
CA SER A 97 -12.43 4.60 -2.11
C SER A 97 -12.94 5.03 -3.49
N ARG A 98 -12.04 5.24 -4.45
CA ARG A 98 -12.36 5.60 -5.84
C ARG A 98 -12.32 4.43 -6.82
N ALA A 99 -12.29 3.18 -6.33
CA ALA A 99 -12.37 2.01 -7.20
C ALA A 99 -13.65 2.05 -8.03
N THR A 100 -13.50 1.88 -9.34
CA THR A 100 -14.62 1.85 -10.30
C THR A 100 -15.47 0.59 -10.10
N LYS A 101 -16.70 0.61 -10.60
CA LYS A 101 -17.60 -0.58 -10.59
C LYS A 101 -16.93 -1.80 -11.26
N VAL A 102 -16.15 -1.58 -12.34
CA VAL A 102 -15.44 -2.65 -13.05
C VAL A 102 -14.33 -3.24 -12.19
N GLU A 103 -13.54 -2.41 -11.51
CA GLU A 103 -12.47 -2.85 -10.61
C GLU A 103 -13.04 -3.60 -9.39
N LYS A 104 -14.10 -3.08 -8.75
CA LYS A 104 -14.80 -3.78 -7.67
C LYS A 104 -15.32 -5.13 -8.13
N LYS A 105 -15.95 -5.19 -9.33
CA LYS A 105 -16.46 -6.43 -9.90
C LYS A 105 -15.33 -7.44 -10.16
N ALA A 106 -14.19 -7.00 -10.68
CA ALA A 106 -13.04 -7.89 -10.92
C ALA A 106 -12.55 -8.57 -9.63
N VAL A 107 -12.50 -7.83 -8.51
CA VAL A 107 -12.17 -8.40 -7.19
C VAL A 107 -13.19 -9.44 -6.75
N VAL A 108 -14.49 -9.14 -6.88
CA VAL A 108 -15.56 -10.07 -6.52
C VAL A 108 -15.54 -11.33 -7.41
N ASP A 109 -15.31 -11.16 -8.71
CA ASP A 109 -15.28 -12.27 -9.67
C ASP A 109 -14.12 -13.22 -9.36
N ILE A 110 -12.92 -12.71 -9.08
CA ILE A 110 -11.77 -13.54 -8.67
C ILE A 110 -12.08 -14.28 -7.37
N ALA A 111 -12.54 -13.58 -6.34
CA ALA A 111 -12.86 -14.19 -5.05
C ALA A 111 -13.92 -15.31 -5.18
N THR A 112 -14.93 -15.08 -6.01
CA THR A 112 -16.01 -16.06 -6.28
C THR A 112 -15.48 -17.27 -7.05
N ARG A 113 -14.66 -17.08 -8.09
CA ARG A 113 -14.01 -18.19 -8.84
C ARG A 113 -13.14 -19.05 -7.93
N LEU A 114 -12.49 -18.44 -6.95
CA LEU A 114 -11.68 -19.15 -5.95
C LEU A 114 -12.52 -19.85 -4.86
N GLY A 115 -13.86 -19.79 -4.98
CA GLY A 115 -14.79 -20.53 -4.12
C GLY A 115 -15.21 -19.78 -2.85
N ALA A 116 -15.07 -18.46 -2.80
CA ALA A 116 -15.65 -17.68 -1.72
C ALA A 116 -17.20 -17.78 -1.77
N ARG A 117 -17.81 -18.07 -0.61
CA ARG A 117 -19.28 -18.14 -0.50
C ARG A 117 -19.95 -16.78 -0.33
N GLN A 118 -19.22 -15.82 0.20
CA GLN A 118 -19.62 -14.43 0.39
C GLN A 118 -18.40 -13.55 0.23
N VAL A 119 -18.56 -12.46 -0.50
CA VAL A 119 -17.51 -11.44 -0.70
C VAL A 119 -18.10 -10.09 -0.33
N HIS A 120 -17.47 -9.40 0.59
CA HIS A 120 -17.82 -8.06 1.03
C HIS A 120 -16.67 -7.13 0.69
N LEU A 121 -16.96 -5.96 0.14
CA LEU A 121 -15.98 -4.93 -0.15
C LEU A 121 -16.12 -3.80 0.87
N VAL A 122 -14.99 -3.28 1.32
CA VAL A 122 -14.94 -2.13 2.24
C VAL A 122 -13.90 -1.14 1.73
N HIS A 123 -14.16 0.15 1.84
CA HIS A 123 -13.18 1.16 1.47
C HIS A 123 -11.96 1.11 2.39
N GLU A 124 -10.75 1.12 1.78
CA GLU A 124 -9.47 1.06 2.52
C GLU A 124 -9.35 2.13 3.62
N PRO A 125 -9.72 3.42 3.40
CA PRO A 125 -9.68 4.41 4.46
C PRO A 125 -10.58 4.07 5.66
N VAL A 126 -11.79 3.53 5.41
CA VAL A 126 -12.70 3.07 6.47
C VAL A 126 -12.07 1.93 7.25
N ALA A 127 -11.53 0.94 6.54
CA ALA A 127 -10.82 -0.16 7.18
C ALA A 127 -9.60 0.35 7.98
N ALA A 128 -8.83 1.29 7.45
CA ALA A 128 -7.68 1.85 8.14
C ALA A 128 -8.05 2.57 9.45
N VAL A 129 -9.13 3.36 9.45
CA VAL A 129 -9.68 4.02 10.65
C VAL A 129 -10.10 3.00 11.71
N VAL A 130 -10.84 1.95 11.31
CA VAL A 130 -11.24 0.84 12.20
C VAL A 130 -10.01 0.10 12.71
N GLY A 131 -9.03 -0.14 11.84
CA GLY A 131 -7.77 -0.80 12.21
C GLY A 131 -6.96 -0.02 13.23
N ALA A 132 -6.90 1.28 13.07
CA ALA A 132 -6.23 2.22 13.97
C ALA A 132 -6.98 2.46 15.30
N ASN A 133 -8.15 1.86 15.51
CA ASN A 133 -9.05 2.08 16.67
C ASN A 133 -9.54 3.53 16.81
N LEU A 134 -9.72 4.24 15.71
CA LEU A 134 -10.30 5.57 15.73
C LEU A 134 -11.83 5.47 15.80
N PRO A 135 -12.53 6.42 16.44
CA PRO A 135 -13.99 6.39 16.59
C PRO A 135 -14.69 6.74 15.28
N ILE A 136 -14.96 5.75 14.44
CA ILE A 136 -15.55 5.97 13.13
C ILE A 136 -17.06 6.18 13.17
N SER A 137 -17.77 5.56 14.14
CA SER A 137 -19.22 5.64 14.26
C SER A 137 -19.73 6.92 14.97
N GLU A 138 -18.83 7.69 15.52
CA GLU A 138 -19.16 8.95 16.17
C GLU A 138 -19.29 10.09 15.13
N PRO A 139 -20.07 11.14 15.41
CA PRO A 139 -20.16 12.33 14.56
C PRO A 139 -18.91 13.20 14.71
N LEU A 140 -17.74 12.63 14.51
CA LEU A 140 -16.42 13.25 14.62
C LEU A 140 -15.63 13.05 13.34
N GLY A 141 -14.92 14.10 12.91
CA GLY A 141 -14.00 14.04 11.78
C GLY A 141 -12.73 13.26 12.13
N ASN A 142 -12.46 12.16 11.41
CA ASN A 142 -11.18 11.47 11.45
C ASN A 142 -10.51 11.61 10.09
N MET A 143 -9.33 12.23 10.05
CA MET A 143 -8.53 12.26 8.83
C MET A 143 -7.46 11.18 8.86
N ILE A 144 -7.49 10.32 7.85
CA ILE A 144 -6.48 9.27 7.66
C ILE A 144 -5.84 9.41 6.29
N VAL A 145 -4.52 9.19 6.24
CA VAL A 145 -3.73 9.21 5.01
C VAL A 145 -3.01 7.89 4.89
N ASP A 146 -3.36 7.11 3.90
CA ASP A 146 -2.70 5.85 3.57
C ASP A 146 -1.71 6.06 2.44
N ILE A 147 -0.42 5.82 2.72
CA ILE A 147 0.66 5.94 1.74
C ILE A 147 1.19 4.53 1.48
N GLY A 148 0.66 3.91 0.44
CA GLY A 148 0.99 2.55 0.04
C GLY A 148 2.27 2.44 -0.79
N GLY A 149 2.34 1.37 -1.62
CA GLY A 149 3.38 1.21 -2.62
C GLY A 149 3.10 1.99 -3.89
N GLY A 150 1.92 1.80 -4.49
CA GLY A 150 1.56 2.42 -5.77
C GLY A 150 0.60 3.61 -5.67
N THR A 151 -0.04 3.82 -4.51
CA THR A 151 -1.05 4.87 -4.31
C THR A 151 -0.90 5.52 -2.95
N SER A 152 -1.25 6.82 -2.90
CA SER A 152 -1.51 7.53 -1.64
C SER A 152 -2.96 8.01 -1.64
N GLU A 153 -3.66 7.82 -0.53
CA GLU A 153 -5.05 8.21 -0.35
C GLU A 153 -5.22 8.98 0.96
N ALA A 154 -5.80 10.18 0.90
CA ALA A 154 -6.21 10.95 2.05
C ALA A 154 -7.74 10.94 2.13
N ALA A 155 -8.30 10.60 3.28
CA ALA A 155 -9.73 10.56 3.49
C ALA A 155 -10.13 11.16 4.85
N ILE A 156 -11.28 11.84 4.85
CA ILE A 156 -11.98 12.29 6.05
C ILE A 156 -13.21 11.39 6.21
N THR A 157 -13.30 10.75 7.36
CA THR A 157 -14.39 9.83 7.70
C THR A 157 -15.17 10.35 8.89
N SER A 158 -16.48 10.07 8.92
CA SER A 158 -17.40 10.34 10.03
C SER A 158 -18.64 9.47 9.87
N LEU A 159 -19.31 9.10 10.97
CA LEU A 159 -20.58 8.35 10.95
C LEU A 159 -20.53 7.14 10.02
N ASP A 160 -19.53 6.29 10.20
CA ASP A 160 -19.30 5.03 9.49
C ASP A 160 -18.97 5.15 7.99
N GLY A 161 -18.80 6.39 7.47
CA GLY A 161 -18.61 6.64 6.05
C GLY A 161 -17.41 7.51 5.71
N VAL A 162 -17.08 7.50 4.42
CA VAL A 162 -16.12 8.46 3.83
C VAL A 162 -16.88 9.71 3.42
N VAL A 163 -16.50 10.87 3.99
CA VAL A 163 -17.09 12.17 3.66
C VAL A 163 -16.38 12.80 2.47
N ILE A 164 -15.05 12.79 2.50
CA ILE A 164 -14.16 13.26 1.42
C ILE A 164 -13.04 12.28 1.26
N SER A 165 -12.64 12.02 0.02
CA SER A 165 -11.39 11.33 -0.29
C SER A 165 -10.71 11.89 -1.51
N ARG A 166 -9.37 11.93 -1.45
CA ARG A 166 -8.50 12.20 -2.58
C ARG A 166 -7.46 11.11 -2.68
N HIS A 167 -7.15 10.69 -3.88
CA HIS A 167 -6.11 9.71 -4.11
C HIS A 167 -5.22 10.15 -5.28
N ILE A 168 -3.95 9.77 -5.20
CA ILE A 168 -2.97 9.96 -6.25
C ILE A 168 -2.19 8.65 -6.48
N ARG A 169 -1.68 8.48 -7.69
CA ARG A 169 -0.83 7.34 -8.08
C ARG A 169 0.64 7.68 -7.88
N ILE A 170 0.96 8.22 -6.72
CA ILE A 170 2.30 8.62 -6.30
C ILE A 170 2.48 8.11 -4.88
N ALA A 171 3.45 7.21 -4.69
CA ALA A 171 3.70 6.56 -3.40
C ALA A 171 5.10 5.92 -3.36
N GLY A 172 5.27 4.80 -2.67
CA GLY A 172 6.55 4.14 -2.46
C GLY A 172 7.27 3.69 -3.73
N ASP A 173 6.54 3.30 -4.78
CA ASP A 173 7.13 2.82 -6.04
C ASP A 173 7.73 3.99 -6.84
N GLU A 174 7.11 5.17 -6.82
CA GLU A 174 7.66 6.40 -7.41
C GLU A 174 8.91 6.87 -6.68
N MET A 175 8.97 6.69 -5.36
CA MET A 175 10.17 6.97 -4.58
C MET A 175 11.33 6.06 -5.02
N ASP A 176 11.07 4.77 -5.23
CA ASP A 176 12.07 3.82 -5.74
C ASP A 176 12.55 4.17 -7.15
N GLN A 177 11.63 4.56 -8.03
CA GLN A 177 11.97 5.00 -9.38
C GLN A 177 12.79 6.29 -9.39
N ALA A 178 12.48 7.26 -8.54
CA ALA A 178 13.26 8.49 -8.40
C ALA A 178 14.71 8.19 -7.97
N ILE A 179 14.91 7.26 -7.03
CA ILE A 179 16.24 6.83 -6.59
C ILE A 179 17.00 6.16 -7.75
N ILE A 180 16.35 5.25 -8.50
CA ILE A 180 16.97 4.59 -9.66
C ILE A 180 17.40 5.61 -10.70
N LEU A 181 16.51 6.55 -11.04
CA LEU A 181 16.76 7.58 -12.04
C LEU A 181 17.90 8.50 -11.63
N TYR A 182 17.87 8.99 -10.39
CA TYR A 182 18.91 9.86 -9.85
C TYR A 182 20.31 9.21 -9.88
N LEU A 183 20.41 7.96 -9.41
CA LEU A 183 21.70 7.25 -9.41
C LEU A 183 22.19 6.96 -10.82
N LYS A 184 21.28 6.73 -11.76
CA LYS A 184 21.60 6.58 -13.16
C LYS A 184 22.15 7.86 -13.77
N GLU A 185 21.53 9.01 -13.48
CA GLU A 185 21.87 10.30 -14.12
C GLU A 185 23.07 10.98 -13.45
N ASN A 186 23.16 10.95 -12.11
CA ASN A 186 24.17 11.68 -11.38
C ASN A 186 25.42 10.87 -11.02
N HIS A 187 25.29 9.55 -10.88
CA HIS A 187 26.38 8.65 -10.53
C HIS A 187 26.75 7.64 -11.64
N ASN A 188 26.07 7.70 -12.81
CA ASN A 188 26.22 6.70 -13.87
C ASN A 188 26.05 5.25 -13.38
N LEU A 189 25.32 5.05 -12.28
CA LEU A 189 25.13 3.75 -11.65
C LEU A 189 23.73 3.22 -11.89
N PHE A 190 23.63 2.08 -12.56
CA PHE A 190 22.33 1.40 -12.75
C PHE A 190 22.11 0.39 -11.63
N ILE A 191 21.03 0.57 -10.88
CA ILE A 191 20.57 -0.32 -9.83
C ILE A 191 19.19 -0.92 -10.17
N GLY A 192 18.82 -2.01 -9.52
CA GLY A 192 17.48 -2.60 -9.64
C GLY A 192 16.53 -2.13 -8.53
N GLU A 193 15.22 -2.37 -8.72
CA GLU A 193 14.14 -1.99 -7.79
C GLU A 193 14.38 -2.46 -6.34
N GLN A 194 14.88 -3.68 -6.14
CA GLN A 194 15.17 -4.20 -4.78
C GLN A 194 16.25 -3.36 -4.06
N MET A 195 17.23 -2.84 -4.80
CA MET A 195 18.26 -1.99 -4.22
C MET A 195 17.71 -0.61 -3.90
N ALA A 196 16.86 -0.04 -4.77
CA ALA A 196 16.21 1.24 -4.54
C ALA A 196 15.30 1.19 -3.29
N GLU A 197 14.44 0.17 -3.18
CA GLU A 197 13.61 -0.06 -2.00
C GLU A 197 14.45 -0.19 -0.72
N ARG A 198 15.59 -0.89 -0.81
CA ARG A 198 16.52 -1.03 0.31
C ARG A 198 17.16 0.29 0.71
N ILE A 199 17.53 1.13 -0.25
CA ILE A 199 18.07 2.46 0.00
C ILE A 199 17.01 3.31 0.71
N LYS A 200 15.80 3.39 0.12
CA LYS A 200 14.67 4.13 0.68
C LYS A 200 14.37 3.74 2.12
N THR A 201 14.30 2.44 2.40
CA THR A 201 13.92 1.95 3.74
C THR A 201 15.02 2.07 4.79
N ASN A 202 16.29 2.17 4.40
CA ASN A 202 17.40 2.24 5.36
C ASN A 202 17.81 3.68 5.68
N ILE A 203 17.87 4.55 4.66
CA ILE A 203 18.43 5.91 4.80
C ILE A 203 17.53 6.99 4.16
N GLY A 204 16.35 6.64 3.64
CA GLY A 204 15.39 7.59 3.08
C GLY A 204 14.72 8.41 4.17
N CYS A 205 14.52 9.70 3.92
CA CYS A 205 13.84 10.60 4.83
C CYS A 205 13.03 11.66 4.07
N ALA A 206 11.88 12.03 4.65
CA ALA A 206 10.98 13.05 4.11
C ALA A 206 11.32 14.46 4.61
N HIS A 207 11.87 14.56 5.80
CA HIS A 207 12.33 15.80 6.44
C HIS A 207 13.85 15.80 6.50
N PRO A 208 14.53 16.95 6.51
CA PRO A 208 15.98 17.00 6.70
C PRO A 208 16.45 16.11 7.84
N PRO A 209 17.37 15.19 7.60
CA PRO A 209 17.69 14.14 8.57
C PRO A 209 18.39 14.72 9.80
N SER A 210 18.05 14.20 10.98
CA SER A 210 18.72 14.55 12.23
C SER A 210 20.16 14.01 12.29
N ARG A 211 20.45 12.96 11.51
CA ARG A 211 21.76 12.33 11.33
C ARG A 211 21.95 12.01 9.87
N ASN A 212 23.09 12.38 9.29
CA ASN A 212 23.41 12.03 7.92
C ASN A 212 23.95 10.59 7.86
N GLU A 213 23.04 9.63 7.70
CA GLU A 213 23.38 8.21 7.57
C GLU A 213 23.91 7.92 6.16
N LYS A 214 24.88 7.00 6.07
CA LYS A 214 25.53 6.65 4.81
C LYS A 214 25.32 5.20 4.48
N MET A 215 25.16 4.90 3.18
CA MET A 215 24.98 3.55 2.67
C MET A 215 25.81 3.29 1.43
N LYS A 216 26.49 2.14 1.39
CA LYS A 216 27.16 1.64 0.18
C LYS A 216 26.16 0.98 -0.75
N VAL A 217 26.14 1.42 -1.99
CA VAL A 217 25.25 0.99 -3.04
C VAL A 217 26.03 0.34 -4.17
N ARG A 218 25.62 -0.86 -4.56
CA ARG A 218 26.23 -1.63 -5.64
C ARG A 218 25.33 -1.68 -6.85
N GLY A 219 25.92 -1.45 -8.02
CA GLY A 219 25.21 -1.48 -9.27
C GLY A 219 26.15 -1.74 -10.45
N ARG A 220 25.65 -1.51 -11.65
CA ARG A 220 26.43 -1.56 -12.88
C ARG A 220 26.76 -0.13 -13.33
N ASP A 221 28.03 0.17 -13.48
CA ASP A 221 28.49 1.42 -14.09
C ASP A 221 28.08 1.46 -15.56
N LEU A 222 27.40 2.51 -15.97
CA LEU A 222 26.85 2.63 -17.34
C LEU A 222 27.90 3.02 -18.36
N SER A 223 29.00 3.63 -17.93
CA SER A 223 30.10 4.04 -18.82
C SER A 223 31.01 2.88 -19.18
N THR A 224 31.32 2.02 -18.19
CA THR A 224 32.25 0.90 -18.35
C THR A 224 31.56 -0.45 -18.53
N GLY A 225 30.30 -0.57 -18.10
CA GLY A 225 29.56 -1.82 -18.07
C GLY A 225 29.91 -2.76 -16.90
N PHE A 226 30.90 -2.42 -16.08
CA PHE A 226 31.37 -3.24 -14.97
C PHE A 226 30.60 -2.99 -13.67
N PRO A 227 30.64 -3.94 -12.70
CA PRO A 227 30.14 -3.67 -11.34
C PRO A 227 30.89 -2.51 -10.69
N ASN A 228 30.16 -1.66 -10.00
CA ASN A 228 30.71 -0.52 -9.26
C ASN A 228 29.98 -0.36 -7.93
N GLU A 229 30.63 0.28 -6.96
CA GLU A 229 30.10 0.62 -5.64
C GLU A 229 30.31 2.12 -5.39
N ILE A 230 29.25 2.79 -4.94
CA ILE A 230 29.29 4.19 -4.51
C ILE A 230 28.77 4.31 -3.07
N GLU A 231 29.01 5.42 -2.41
CA GLU A 231 28.40 5.79 -1.14
C GLU A 231 27.42 6.94 -1.38
N ILE A 232 26.20 6.81 -0.82
CA ILE A 232 25.15 7.84 -0.81
C ILE A 232 24.72 8.07 0.64
N ASP A 233 24.10 9.21 0.90
CA ASP A 233 23.69 9.58 2.26
C ASP A 233 22.24 10.08 2.35
N SER A 234 21.76 10.27 3.58
CA SER A 234 20.37 10.66 3.85
C SER A 234 20.04 12.07 3.35
N GLU A 235 21.00 13.01 3.30
CA GLU A 235 20.77 14.37 2.79
C GLU A 235 20.51 14.33 1.28
N GLU A 236 21.29 13.51 0.57
CA GLU A 236 21.11 13.26 -0.85
C GLU A 236 19.72 12.61 -1.11
N LEU A 237 19.34 11.62 -0.31
CA LEU A 237 18.03 10.97 -0.39
C LEU A 237 16.89 11.94 -0.10
N ASN A 238 17.02 12.82 0.89
CA ASN A 238 16.01 13.85 1.16
C ASN A 238 15.77 14.72 -0.06
N THR A 239 16.84 15.14 -0.74
CA THR A 239 16.73 15.94 -1.97
C THR A 239 16.01 15.19 -3.08
N ILE A 240 16.29 13.89 -3.25
CA ILE A 240 15.67 13.03 -4.28
C ILE A 240 14.16 12.84 -4.00
N LEU A 241 13.79 12.61 -2.74
CA LEU A 241 12.44 12.26 -2.35
C LEU A 241 11.52 13.47 -2.14
N SER A 242 12.09 14.65 -1.88
CA SER A 242 11.35 15.89 -1.57
C SER A 242 10.24 16.23 -2.57
N PRO A 243 10.40 16.13 -3.91
CA PRO A 243 9.31 16.43 -4.85
C PRO A 243 8.12 15.48 -4.68
N ILE A 244 8.37 14.19 -4.42
CA ILE A 244 7.35 13.17 -4.23
C ILE A 244 6.62 13.40 -2.92
N VAL A 245 7.35 13.64 -1.83
CA VAL A 245 6.81 13.98 -0.51
C VAL A 245 5.95 15.25 -0.58
N SER A 246 6.41 16.29 -1.31
CA SER A 246 5.64 17.51 -1.53
C SER A 246 4.32 17.25 -2.24
N THR A 247 4.31 16.44 -3.28
CA THR A 247 3.07 16.11 -4.02
C THR A 247 2.07 15.34 -3.15
N ILE A 248 2.55 14.43 -2.31
CA ILE A 248 1.66 13.73 -1.35
C ILE A 248 1.10 14.74 -0.33
N CYS A 249 1.92 15.68 0.14
CA CYS A 249 1.47 16.71 1.06
C CYS A 249 0.43 17.66 0.43
N GLU A 250 0.57 18.04 -0.84
CA GLU A 250 -0.41 18.83 -1.59
C GLU A 250 -1.77 18.11 -1.69
N MET A 251 -1.79 16.78 -1.81
CA MET A 251 -3.02 16.00 -1.74
C MET A 251 -3.67 16.10 -0.35
N ILE A 252 -2.87 16.04 0.72
CA ILE A 252 -3.34 16.19 2.10
C ILE A 252 -3.95 17.59 2.31
N GLU A 253 -3.23 18.63 1.90
CA GLU A 253 -3.71 20.03 1.96
C GLU A 253 -5.04 20.20 1.22
N SER A 254 -5.12 19.72 -0.02
CA SER A 254 -6.34 19.80 -0.84
C SER A 254 -7.52 19.03 -0.23
N THR A 255 -7.26 17.97 0.54
CA THR A 255 -8.31 17.22 1.25
C THR A 255 -8.82 18.01 2.46
N LEU A 256 -7.92 18.69 3.17
CA LEU A 256 -8.28 19.58 4.29
C LEU A 256 -9.08 20.80 3.83
N GLU A 257 -8.67 21.43 2.72
CA GLU A 257 -9.34 22.61 2.16
C GLU A 257 -10.79 22.34 1.78
N GLU A 258 -11.13 21.13 1.34
CA GLU A 258 -12.50 20.72 1.00
C GLU A 258 -13.30 20.22 2.22
N SER A 259 -12.67 20.14 3.39
CA SER A 259 -13.32 19.62 4.61
C SER A 259 -14.48 20.52 5.05
N PRO A 260 -15.66 19.96 5.39
CA PRO A 260 -16.69 20.70 6.10
C PRO A 260 -16.14 21.34 7.38
N PRO A 261 -16.56 22.60 7.70
CA PRO A 261 -16.01 23.34 8.85
C PRO A 261 -16.07 22.59 10.18
N GLU A 262 -17.15 21.84 10.43
CA GLU A 262 -17.34 21.08 11.64
C GLU A 262 -16.30 19.96 11.76
N LEU A 263 -16.03 19.22 10.67
CA LEU A 263 -15.03 18.17 10.64
C LEU A 263 -13.60 18.73 10.65
N ALA A 264 -13.38 19.89 10.04
CA ALA A 264 -12.09 20.58 10.12
C ALA A 264 -11.74 20.96 11.57
N GLY A 265 -12.73 21.38 12.37
CA GLY A 265 -12.57 21.62 13.80
C GLY A 265 -12.11 20.37 14.56
N ASP A 266 -12.74 19.24 14.29
CA ASP A 266 -12.36 17.96 14.90
C ASP A 266 -10.92 17.53 14.53
N ILE A 267 -10.56 17.70 13.25
CA ILE A 267 -9.22 17.37 12.75
C ILE A 267 -8.16 18.28 13.38
N MET A 268 -8.49 19.55 13.63
CA MET A 268 -7.57 20.48 14.30
C MET A 268 -7.21 20.01 15.72
N GLU A 269 -8.17 19.42 16.45
CA GLU A 269 -7.93 18.89 17.80
C GLU A 269 -7.28 17.51 17.78
N ARG A 270 -7.70 16.62 16.89
CA ARG A 270 -7.32 15.20 16.89
C ARG A 270 -6.11 14.92 16.03
N GLY A 271 -5.83 15.80 15.07
CA GLY A 271 -4.76 15.65 14.09
C GLY A 271 -5.08 14.70 12.94
N ILE A 272 -4.06 14.51 12.12
CA ILE A 272 -4.05 13.63 10.94
C ILE A 272 -3.38 12.32 11.33
N TYR A 273 -3.91 11.19 10.87
CA TYR A 273 -3.33 9.88 11.10
C TYR A 273 -2.72 9.34 9.81
N LEU A 274 -1.41 9.04 9.85
CA LEU A 274 -0.68 8.46 8.73
C LEU A 274 -0.64 6.94 8.87
N THR A 275 -0.86 6.23 7.77
CA THR A 275 -0.78 4.76 7.67
C THR A 275 -0.16 4.35 6.33
N GLY A 276 0.05 3.04 6.13
CA GLY A 276 0.74 2.52 4.96
C GLY A 276 2.26 2.51 5.10
N GLY A 277 2.91 1.78 4.19
CA GLY A 277 4.37 1.60 4.22
C GLY A 277 5.15 2.88 3.92
N GLY A 278 4.63 3.75 3.07
CA GLY A 278 5.24 5.04 2.73
C GLY A 278 5.22 6.03 3.89
N ALA A 279 4.23 5.92 4.78
CA ALA A 279 4.15 6.73 6.00
C ALA A 279 5.29 6.45 6.99
N CYS A 280 5.96 5.29 6.87
CA CYS A 280 7.12 4.93 7.70
C CYS A 280 8.43 5.61 7.25
N LEU A 281 8.42 6.40 6.17
CA LEU A 281 9.59 7.18 5.75
C LEU A 281 9.96 8.17 6.87
N GLU A 282 11.23 8.18 7.27
CA GLU A 282 11.69 8.99 8.42
C GLU A 282 11.31 10.46 8.26
N GLY A 283 10.67 11.03 9.29
CA GLY A 283 10.28 12.44 9.35
C GLY A 283 9.10 12.84 8.45
N PHE A 284 8.35 11.87 7.89
CA PHE A 284 7.18 12.19 7.07
C PHE A 284 6.10 12.91 7.90
N ASP A 285 5.86 12.44 9.12
CA ASP A 285 4.96 13.05 10.10
C ASP A 285 5.34 14.51 10.39
N LYS A 286 6.62 14.78 10.59
CA LYS A 286 7.15 16.13 10.84
C LYS A 286 6.95 17.03 9.63
N TYR A 287 7.32 16.53 8.43
CA TYR A 287 7.17 17.30 7.19
C TYR A 287 5.72 17.73 6.96
N VAL A 288 4.77 16.79 7.11
CA VAL A 288 3.34 17.10 6.97
C VAL A 288 2.90 18.07 8.05
N SER A 289 3.25 17.83 9.33
CA SER A 289 2.85 18.69 10.45
C SER A 289 3.34 20.13 10.31
N GLU A 290 4.57 20.33 9.85
CA GLU A 290 5.11 21.68 9.60
C GLU A 290 4.37 22.40 8.47
N ARG A 291 3.92 21.65 7.46
CA ARG A 291 3.27 22.21 6.28
C ARG A 291 1.80 22.55 6.51
N VAL A 292 1.07 21.67 7.20
CA VAL A 292 -0.38 21.89 7.45
C VAL A 292 -0.67 22.57 8.78
N HIS A 293 0.34 22.74 9.65
CA HIS A 293 0.23 23.31 11.01
C HIS A 293 -0.76 22.56 11.91
N LEU A 294 -0.88 21.25 11.75
CA LEU A 294 -1.73 20.37 12.55
C LEU A 294 -0.91 19.24 13.18
N PRO A 295 -1.38 18.65 14.28
CA PRO A 295 -0.78 17.42 14.80
C PRO A 295 -0.86 16.30 13.76
N VAL A 296 0.23 15.55 13.60
CA VAL A 296 0.29 14.40 12.70
C VAL A 296 0.81 13.20 13.47
N ASN A 297 0.08 12.11 13.43
CA ASN A 297 0.35 10.91 14.19
C ASN A 297 0.49 9.70 13.26
N LEU A 298 1.49 8.86 13.50
CA LEU A 298 1.56 7.57 12.85
C LEU A 298 0.60 6.60 13.55
N THR A 299 -0.16 5.80 12.79
CA THR A 299 -0.98 4.74 13.40
C THR A 299 -0.09 3.71 14.09
N PRO A 300 -0.59 2.97 15.11
CA PRO A 300 0.24 2.02 15.88
C PRO A 300 0.92 0.95 15.03
N GLU A 301 0.25 0.48 13.99
CA GLU A 301 0.76 -0.53 13.05
C GLU A 301 0.49 -0.09 11.60
N PRO A 302 1.27 0.89 11.06
CA PRO A 302 0.97 1.52 9.78
C PRO A 302 0.86 0.53 8.62
N LEU A 303 1.72 -0.48 8.59
CA LEU A 303 1.70 -1.53 7.56
C LEU A 303 0.49 -2.47 7.65
N LEU A 304 -0.24 -2.47 8.76
CA LEU A 304 -1.28 -3.44 9.05
C LEU A 304 -2.66 -2.82 9.26
N SER A 305 -2.79 -1.48 9.31
CA SER A 305 -4.04 -0.80 9.68
C SER A 305 -5.23 -1.27 8.83
N VAL A 306 -5.08 -1.32 7.50
CA VAL A 306 -6.15 -1.76 6.60
C VAL A 306 -6.55 -3.22 6.87
N VAL A 307 -5.60 -4.15 6.90
CA VAL A 307 -5.89 -5.56 7.11
C VAL A 307 -6.44 -5.86 8.50
N LEU A 308 -6.02 -5.14 9.54
CA LEU A 308 -6.57 -5.25 10.89
C LEU A 308 -8.00 -4.75 10.95
N GLY A 309 -8.30 -3.63 10.28
CA GLY A 309 -9.65 -3.11 10.18
C GLY A 309 -10.59 -4.07 9.45
N VAL A 310 -10.17 -4.57 8.29
CA VAL A 310 -10.90 -5.63 7.57
C VAL A 310 -11.12 -6.88 8.45
N GLY A 311 -10.13 -7.22 9.29
CA GLY A 311 -10.24 -8.31 10.26
C GLY A 311 -11.31 -8.07 11.32
N LYS A 312 -11.36 -6.87 11.90
CA LYS A 312 -12.39 -6.47 12.89
C LYS A 312 -13.78 -6.46 12.26
N LEU A 313 -13.93 -5.89 11.07
CA LEU A 313 -15.20 -5.89 10.33
C LEU A 313 -15.70 -7.31 10.00
N LEU A 314 -14.81 -8.27 9.75
CA LEU A 314 -15.18 -9.68 9.56
C LEU A 314 -15.77 -10.28 10.84
N GLU A 315 -15.41 -9.79 12.01
CA GLU A 315 -15.89 -10.26 13.31
C GLU A 315 -17.19 -9.57 13.75
N ASP A 316 -17.39 -8.31 13.36
CA ASP A 316 -18.56 -7.50 13.64
C ASP A 316 -19.47 -7.42 12.43
N ARG A 317 -20.58 -8.18 12.44
CA ARG A 317 -21.52 -8.26 11.32
C ARG A 317 -22.36 -7.00 11.15
N GLU A 318 -22.68 -6.32 12.23
CA GLU A 318 -23.50 -5.11 12.20
C GLU A 318 -22.68 -3.98 11.57
N LEU A 319 -21.48 -3.75 12.07
CA LEU A 319 -20.56 -2.76 11.54
C LEU A 319 -20.18 -3.04 10.07
N LEU A 320 -19.95 -4.31 9.72
CA LEU A 320 -19.67 -4.69 8.34
C LEU A 320 -20.85 -4.35 7.41
N SER A 321 -22.11 -4.60 7.84
CA SER A 321 -23.29 -4.31 7.01
C SER A 321 -23.49 -2.81 6.75
N ILE A 322 -23.01 -1.96 7.63
CA ILE A 322 -23.09 -0.49 7.48
C ILE A 322 -21.97 0.01 6.55
N MET A 323 -20.74 -0.55 6.72
CA MET A 323 -19.55 -0.09 6.01
C MET A 323 -19.29 -0.80 4.68
N GLU A 324 -20.12 -1.78 4.32
CA GLU A 324 -19.98 -2.49 3.07
C GLU A 324 -20.26 -1.55 1.88
N THR A 325 -19.27 -1.43 0.99
CA THR A 325 -19.46 -0.77 -0.29
C THR A 325 -19.86 -1.84 -1.31
N GLY A 326 -21.17 -2.02 -1.52
CA GLY A 326 -21.65 -2.98 -2.49
C GLY A 326 -21.02 -2.77 -3.87
N PRO A 327 -20.87 -3.81 -4.70
CA PRO A 327 -20.91 -3.58 -6.12
C PRO A 327 -22.33 -3.05 -6.38
N ASP A 328 -22.48 -1.75 -6.66
CA ASP A 328 -23.76 -1.22 -7.13
C ASP A 328 -24.13 -1.99 -8.41
N LEU A 329 -24.76 -3.12 -8.22
CA LEU A 329 -25.36 -3.96 -9.26
C LEU A 329 -26.76 -3.38 -9.51
N GLU A 330 -26.84 -2.25 -10.21
CA GLU A 330 -27.98 -1.89 -11.03
C GLU A 330 -27.64 -2.03 -12.51
#